data_9b9d59cc84be1f7ee6fa36d8c88a9d91
#
_entry.id   9b9d59cc84be1f7ee6fa36d8c88a9d91
#
_cell.length_a   1.000
_cell.length_b   1.000
_cell.length_c   1.000
_cell.angle_alpha   90.00
_cell.angle_beta   90.00
_cell.angle_gamma   90.00
#
_symmetry.space_group_name_H-M   'P 1'
#
loop_
_entity.id
_entity.type
_entity.pdbx_description
1 polymer ?
#
loop_
_entity_poly.entity_id
_entity_poly.type
_entity_poly.pdbx_seq_one_letter_code
_entity_poly.pdbx_strand_id
1 'polypeptide(L)'
;RDAKMQGLSEKCIAESLSQNIIGFEIDKEQREKCIERLDRTCALSGIENVQWNILNQDFLAYKASELKASFIVGNPPYITYHDMTEEERMYLKEHYEVCRKGRFDYCYAFIEASINALKTGGKMIYLIPFSIFRNLYARELRKYIVGGMTGVVDLSGEKVFPGITCSVAFLLYEKGKYRHEILYEEN
;
A
#
# COMPACT_ATOMS: atom_id res chain seq x y z
N ARG A 1 -8.28 -18.85 9.07
CA ARG A 1 -9.44 -19.78 9.08
C ARG A 1 -9.29 -20.84 8.00
N ASP A 2 -9.14 -20.44 6.75
CA ASP A 2 -9.09 -21.38 5.61
C ASP A 2 -7.92 -22.38 5.68
N ALA A 3 -6.75 -21.94 6.12
CA ALA A 3 -5.59 -22.81 6.28
C ALA A 3 -5.82 -23.93 7.31
N LYS A 4 -6.50 -23.62 8.43
CA LYS A 4 -6.91 -24.66 9.42
C LYS A 4 -7.97 -25.59 8.84
N MET A 5 -8.92 -25.08 8.07
CA MET A 5 -9.92 -25.91 7.38
C MET A 5 -9.28 -26.85 6.36
N GLN A 6 -8.12 -26.48 5.79
CA GLN A 6 -7.30 -27.30 4.90
C GLN A 6 -6.38 -28.28 5.66
N GLY A 7 -6.48 -28.35 6.99
CA GLY A 7 -5.73 -29.29 7.82
C GLY A 7 -4.28 -28.89 8.12
N LEU A 8 -3.89 -27.65 7.86
CA LEU A 8 -2.56 -27.16 8.23
C LEU A 8 -2.43 -27.01 9.75
N SER A 9 -1.29 -27.44 10.29
CA SER A 9 -1.01 -27.27 11.72
C SER A 9 -0.76 -25.80 12.05
N GLU A 10 -1.03 -25.41 13.30
CA GLU A 10 -0.80 -24.05 13.80
C GLU A 10 0.66 -23.60 13.60
N LYS A 11 1.60 -24.51 13.81
CA LYS A 11 3.02 -24.29 13.58
C LYS A 11 3.32 -23.96 12.11
N CYS A 12 2.78 -24.74 11.16
CA CYS A 12 2.96 -24.45 9.71
C CYS A 12 2.36 -23.10 9.32
N ILE A 13 1.23 -22.72 9.93
CA ILE A 13 0.61 -21.42 9.65
C ILE A 13 1.48 -20.30 10.21
N ALA A 14 2.00 -20.43 11.45
CA ALA A 14 2.88 -19.43 12.04
C ALA A 14 4.17 -19.24 11.22
N GLU A 15 4.80 -20.31 10.78
CA GLU A 15 5.98 -20.30 9.91
C GLU A 15 5.67 -19.60 8.56
N SER A 16 4.52 -19.92 7.96
CA SER A 16 4.07 -19.31 6.70
C SER A 16 3.83 -17.80 6.85
N LEU A 17 3.19 -17.35 7.95
CA LEU A 17 3.01 -15.92 8.22
C LEU A 17 4.35 -15.21 8.39
N SER A 18 5.30 -15.81 9.12
CA SER A 18 6.64 -15.28 9.34
C SER A 18 7.44 -15.09 8.03
N GLN A 19 7.27 -15.99 7.08
CA GLN A 19 8.01 -15.98 5.83
C GLN A 19 7.37 -15.12 4.73
N ASN A 20 6.04 -15.01 4.72
CA ASN A 20 5.32 -14.44 3.58
C ASN A 20 4.73 -13.04 3.84
N ILE A 21 4.74 -12.56 5.09
CA ILE A 21 4.28 -11.22 5.42
C ILE A 21 5.49 -10.34 5.73
N ILE A 22 5.62 -9.25 4.97
CA ILE A 22 6.57 -8.18 5.25
C ILE A 22 5.81 -6.88 5.41
N GLY A 23 6.14 -6.10 6.43
CA GLY A 23 5.59 -4.77 6.67
C GLY A 23 6.69 -3.73 6.89
N PHE A 24 6.35 -2.48 6.68
CA PHE A 24 7.23 -1.33 6.87
C PHE A 24 6.52 -0.30 7.74
N GLU A 25 7.17 0.11 8.82
CA GLU A 25 6.70 1.17 9.70
C GLU A 25 7.92 1.94 10.22
N ILE A 26 7.98 3.23 9.93
CA ILE A 26 9.10 4.09 10.31
C ILE A 26 9.07 4.44 11.79
N ASP A 27 7.88 4.58 12.37
CA ASP A 27 7.69 4.85 13.80
C ASP A 27 7.79 3.55 14.60
N LYS A 28 8.79 3.52 15.50
CA LYS A 28 9.06 2.33 16.32
C LYS A 28 7.89 1.96 17.23
N GLU A 29 7.22 2.94 17.83
CA GLU A 29 6.08 2.69 18.74
C GLU A 29 4.88 2.14 17.96
N GLN A 30 4.60 2.69 16.78
CA GLN A 30 3.52 2.19 15.92
C GLN A 30 3.83 0.78 15.39
N ARG A 31 5.10 0.50 15.09
CA ARG A 31 5.54 -0.85 14.72
C ARG A 31 5.28 -1.86 15.85
N GLU A 32 5.64 -1.53 17.08
CA GLU A 32 5.40 -2.39 18.26
C GLU A 32 3.89 -2.63 18.46
N LYS A 33 3.07 -1.59 18.39
CA LYS A 33 1.60 -1.70 18.43
C LYS A 33 1.03 -2.55 17.29
N CYS A 34 1.61 -2.47 16.10
CA CYS A 34 1.23 -3.30 14.97
C CYS A 34 1.47 -4.77 15.28
N ILE A 35 2.66 -5.13 15.77
CA ILE A 35 3.02 -6.50 16.13
C ILE A 35 2.08 -7.03 17.23
N GLU A 36 1.82 -6.26 18.28
CA GLU A 36 0.88 -6.66 19.35
C GLU A 36 -0.53 -6.96 18.81
N ARG A 37 -1.02 -6.14 17.86
CA ARG A 37 -2.33 -6.37 17.23
C ARG A 37 -2.34 -7.61 16.35
N LEU A 38 -1.27 -7.87 15.63
CA LEU A 38 -1.11 -9.07 14.81
C LEU A 38 -1.08 -10.33 15.69
N ASP A 39 -0.31 -10.33 16.78
CA ASP A 39 -0.25 -11.42 17.75
C ASP A 39 -1.62 -11.68 18.37
N ARG A 40 -2.32 -10.64 18.83
CA ARG A 40 -3.67 -10.77 19.37
C ARG A 40 -4.64 -11.37 18.34
N THR A 41 -4.54 -10.94 17.08
CA THR A 41 -5.41 -11.48 16.00
C THR A 41 -5.13 -12.94 15.73
N CYS A 42 -3.86 -13.35 15.72
CA CYS A 42 -3.45 -14.74 15.55
C CYS A 42 -3.87 -15.62 16.73
N ALA A 43 -3.72 -15.12 17.97
CA ALA A 43 -4.11 -15.82 19.18
C ALA A 43 -5.60 -16.18 19.22
N LEU A 44 -6.49 -15.33 18.68
CA LEU A 44 -7.93 -15.62 18.51
C LEU A 44 -8.18 -16.88 17.65
N SER A 45 -7.21 -17.26 16.84
CA SER A 45 -7.23 -18.47 16.01
C SER A 45 -6.30 -19.57 16.55
N GLY A 46 -5.75 -19.43 17.77
CA GLY A 46 -4.82 -20.37 18.38
C GLY A 46 -3.47 -20.44 17.68
N ILE A 47 -3.08 -19.39 16.96
CA ILE A 47 -1.78 -19.30 16.28
C ILE A 47 -0.89 -18.42 17.14
N GLU A 48 0.23 -18.95 17.59
CA GLU A 48 1.17 -18.27 18.48
C GLU A 48 2.58 -18.31 17.89
N ASN A 49 3.48 -17.50 18.47
CA ASN A 49 4.91 -17.48 18.15
C ASN A 49 5.23 -17.13 16.68
N VAL A 50 4.42 -16.29 16.04
CA VAL A 50 4.72 -15.76 14.69
C VAL A 50 5.90 -14.78 14.79
N GLN A 51 6.95 -15.02 14.01
CA GLN A 51 8.07 -14.10 13.89
C GLN A 51 7.78 -13.08 12.80
N TRP A 52 7.17 -11.96 13.19
CA TRP A 52 6.73 -10.95 12.23
C TRP A 52 7.91 -10.22 11.58
N ASN A 53 7.91 -10.18 10.26
CA ASN A 53 8.89 -9.41 9.49
C ASN A 53 8.37 -7.99 9.23
N ILE A 54 8.16 -7.23 10.32
CA ILE A 54 7.77 -5.81 10.28
C ILE A 54 9.02 -4.96 10.50
N LEU A 55 9.52 -4.37 9.42
CA LEU A 55 10.75 -3.59 9.43
C LEU A 55 10.51 -2.18 9.97
N ASN A 56 11.37 -1.73 10.89
CA ASN A 56 11.38 -0.34 11.34
C ASN A 56 12.22 0.49 10.35
N GLN A 57 11.66 0.74 9.18
CA GLN A 57 12.35 1.37 8.07
C GLN A 57 11.37 2.11 7.16
N ASP A 58 11.84 3.18 6.53
CA ASP A 58 11.11 3.85 5.46
C ASP A 58 11.01 2.94 4.23
N PHE A 59 9.79 2.70 3.78
CA PHE A 59 9.53 1.89 2.59
C PHE A 59 10.12 2.51 1.32
N LEU A 60 10.14 3.85 1.21
CA LEU A 60 10.70 4.52 0.03
C LEU A 60 12.23 4.44 -0.03
N ALA A 61 12.91 4.28 1.11
CA ALA A 61 14.34 4.02 1.17
C ALA A 61 14.71 2.55 0.92
N TYR A 62 13.73 1.65 0.91
CA TYR A 62 13.94 0.22 0.67
C TYR A 62 13.97 -0.07 -0.84
N LYS A 63 14.80 -1.03 -1.26
CA LYS A 63 14.83 -1.49 -2.66
C LYS A 63 13.59 -2.33 -3.00
N ALA A 64 12.44 -1.66 -3.08
CA ALA A 64 11.14 -2.29 -3.25
C ALA A 64 11.06 -3.25 -4.45
N SER A 65 11.80 -2.99 -5.53
CA SER A 65 11.84 -3.85 -6.72
C SER A 65 12.37 -5.27 -6.46
N GLU A 66 13.06 -5.49 -5.35
CA GLU A 66 13.59 -6.81 -4.97
C GLU A 66 12.54 -7.70 -4.27
N LEU A 67 11.44 -7.11 -3.76
CA LEU A 67 10.44 -7.83 -2.96
C LEU A 67 9.66 -8.89 -3.73
N LYS A 68 9.32 -8.64 -5.00
CA LYS A 68 8.49 -9.53 -5.84
C LYS A 68 7.18 -9.96 -5.18
N ALA A 69 6.51 -9.02 -4.55
CA ALA A 69 5.28 -9.26 -3.78
C ALA A 69 4.14 -9.78 -4.66
N SER A 70 3.36 -10.72 -4.13
CA SER A 70 2.13 -11.20 -4.78
C SER A 70 0.95 -10.26 -4.50
N PHE A 71 0.90 -9.69 -3.28
CA PHE A 71 -0.13 -8.77 -2.84
C PHE A 71 0.50 -7.63 -2.06
N ILE A 72 0.00 -6.43 -2.27
CA ILE A 72 0.35 -5.25 -1.48
C ILE A 72 -0.95 -4.61 -1.02
N VAL A 73 -1.03 -4.32 0.27
CA VAL A 73 -2.16 -3.61 0.89
C VAL A 73 -1.59 -2.46 1.71
N GLY A 74 -2.20 -1.29 1.64
CA GLY A 74 -1.72 -0.17 2.42
C GLY A 74 -2.59 1.09 2.35
N ASN A 75 -2.21 2.00 3.22
CA ASN A 75 -2.71 3.37 3.26
C ASN A 75 -1.47 4.28 3.32
N PRO A 76 -0.95 4.75 2.18
CA PRO A 76 0.25 5.59 2.15
C PRO A 76 -0.01 6.94 2.83
N PRO A 77 1.02 7.63 3.34
CA PRO A 77 0.86 8.93 3.96
C PRO A 77 0.36 10.00 2.97
N TYR A 78 -0.64 10.81 3.40
CA TYR A 78 -1.24 11.88 2.59
C TYR A 78 -0.56 13.23 2.88
N ILE A 79 0.75 13.31 2.57
CA ILE A 79 1.53 14.53 2.73
C ILE A 79 1.51 15.27 1.39
N THR A 80 1.04 16.53 1.41
CA THR A 80 0.97 17.35 0.20
C THR A 80 2.33 17.94 -0.16
N TYR A 81 2.51 18.38 -1.40
CA TYR A 81 3.74 19.02 -1.87
C TYR A 81 4.21 20.16 -0.97
N HIS A 82 3.28 20.91 -0.38
CA HIS A 82 3.59 22.06 0.47
C HIS A 82 4.10 21.66 1.86
N ASP A 83 3.66 20.51 2.36
CA ASP A 83 4.01 20.02 3.69
C ASP A 83 5.34 19.25 3.72
N MET A 84 5.90 18.92 2.54
CA MET A 84 7.20 18.27 2.41
C MET A 84 8.34 19.29 2.56
N THR A 85 9.45 18.84 3.12
CA THR A 85 10.72 19.60 3.10
C THR A 85 11.28 19.68 1.68
N GLU A 86 12.25 20.56 1.46
CA GLU A 86 12.91 20.67 0.16
C GLU A 86 13.74 19.42 -0.15
N GLU A 87 14.39 18.84 0.86
CA GLU A 87 15.16 17.59 0.73
C GLU A 87 14.27 16.42 0.32
N GLU A 88 13.10 16.26 0.96
CA GLU A 88 12.14 15.23 0.59
C GLU A 88 11.65 15.38 -0.85
N ARG A 89 11.31 16.62 -1.26
CA ARG A 89 10.90 16.90 -2.64
C ARG A 89 12.00 16.59 -3.65
N MET A 90 13.26 16.92 -3.34
CA MET A 90 14.40 16.62 -4.20
C MET A 90 14.62 15.11 -4.30
N TYR A 91 14.62 14.41 -3.17
CA TYR A 91 14.76 12.96 -3.14
C TYR A 91 13.69 12.27 -4.00
N LEU A 92 12.41 12.64 -3.83
CA LEU A 92 11.33 12.04 -4.57
C LEU A 92 11.40 12.32 -6.08
N LYS A 93 11.81 13.54 -6.49
CA LYS A 93 12.04 13.88 -7.91
C LYS A 93 13.15 13.06 -8.55
N GLU A 94 14.19 12.77 -7.81
CA GLU A 94 15.34 12.02 -8.30
C GLU A 94 15.00 10.53 -8.48
N HIS A 95 14.26 9.94 -7.53
CA HIS A 95 14.08 8.50 -7.43
C HIS A 95 12.76 7.99 -8.05
N TYR A 96 11.73 8.83 -8.20
CA TYR A 96 10.41 8.42 -8.66
C TYR A 96 9.96 9.17 -9.92
N GLU A 97 9.58 8.42 -10.95
CA GLU A 97 9.18 8.96 -12.25
C GLU A 97 7.93 9.83 -12.13
N VAL A 98 6.96 9.41 -11.34
CA VAL A 98 5.69 10.11 -11.12
C VAL A 98 5.87 11.45 -10.39
N CYS A 99 7.03 11.67 -9.74
CA CYS A 99 7.36 12.89 -9.00
C CYS A 99 8.28 13.84 -9.77
N ARG A 100 8.79 13.47 -10.96
CA ARG A 100 9.79 14.28 -11.71
C ARG A 100 9.28 15.64 -12.17
N LYS A 101 7.98 15.77 -12.43
CA LYS A 101 7.40 16.98 -13.03
C LYS A 101 6.29 17.56 -12.18
N GLY A 102 6.30 18.87 -12.03
CA GLY A 102 5.23 19.62 -11.37
C GLY A 102 5.20 19.43 -9.85
N ARG A 103 4.01 19.56 -9.30
CA ARG A 103 3.72 19.27 -7.89
C ARG A 103 3.22 17.83 -7.79
N PHE A 104 3.46 17.19 -6.64
CA PHE A 104 3.05 15.83 -6.37
C PHE A 104 2.80 15.66 -4.86
N ASP A 105 2.00 14.69 -4.51
CA ASP A 105 1.82 14.31 -3.11
C ASP A 105 2.71 13.10 -2.79
N TYR A 106 3.09 12.96 -1.54
CA TYR A 106 4.02 11.92 -1.06
C TYR A 106 3.55 10.51 -1.44
N CYS A 107 2.24 10.28 -1.38
CA CYS A 107 1.64 8.99 -1.73
C CYS A 107 1.88 8.55 -3.18
N TYR A 108 2.24 9.46 -4.12
CA TYR A 108 2.55 9.09 -5.50
C TYR A 108 3.79 8.21 -5.59
N ALA A 109 4.84 8.56 -4.83
CA ALA A 109 6.05 7.74 -4.73
C ALA A 109 5.76 6.36 -4.13
N PHE A 110 4.90 6.28 -3.11
CA PHE A 110 4.48 5.00 -2.52
C PHE A 110 3.76 4.11 -3.54
N ILE A 111 2.89 4.68 -4.38
CA ILE A 111 2.20 3.93 -5.43
C ILE A 111 3.21 3.39 -6.44
N GLU A 112 4.15 4.21 -6.94
CA GLU A 112 5.18 3.76 -7.88
C GLU A 112 6.09 2.70 -7.24
N ALA A 113 6.60 2.93 -6.04
CA ALA A 113 7.44 1.97 -5.31
C ALA A 113 6.72 0.63 -5.14
N SER A 114 5.43 0.65 -4.78
CA SER A 114 4.63 -0.56 -4.61
C SER A 114 4.40 -1.31 -5.92
N ILE A 115 4.13 -0.60 -7.01
CA ILE A 115 4.01 -1.22 -8.34
C ILE A 115 5.35 -1.87 -8.74
N ASN A 116 6.48 -1.23 -8.43
CA ASN A 116 7.80 -1.80 -8.67
C ASN A 116 8.07 -3.03 -7.82
N ALA A 117 7.58 -3.05 -6.56
CA ALA A 117 7.67 -4.18 -5.64
C ALA A 117 6.83 -5.39 -6.05
N LEU A 118 5.79 -5.22 -6.84
CA LEU A 118 4.95 -6.32 -7.31
C LEU A 118 5.70 -7.20 -8.33
N LYS A 119 5.50 -8.51 -8.26
CA LYS A 119 5.78 -9.43 -9.38
C LYS A 119 4.73 -9.25 -10.49
N THR A 120 5.01 -9.75 -11.69
CA THR A 120 4.00 -9.83 -12.78
C THR A 120 2.78 -10.65 -12.29
N GLY A 121 1.58 -10.13 -12.53
CA GLY A 121 0.32 -10.67 -11.98
C GLY A 121 0.08 -10.37 -10.50
N GLY A 122 1.02 -9.70 -9.83
CA GLY A 122 0.83 -9.23 -8.45
C GLY A 122 -0.20 -8.12 -8.36
N LYS A 123 -0.91 -8.05 -7.25
CA LYS A 123 -2.04 -7.14 -7.04
C LYS A 123 -1.78 -6.17 -5.90
N MET A 124 -2.29 -4.96 -6.04
CA MET A 124 -2.24 -3.93 -5.01
C MET A 124 -3.63 -3.37 -4.73
N ILE A 125 -3.92 -3.17 -3.46
CA ILE A 125 -5.08 -2.40 -3.00
C ILE A 125 -4.56 -1.31 -2.07
N TYR A 126 -4.72 -0.06 -2.48
CA TYR A 126 -4.36 1.10 -1.69
C TYR A 126 -5.57 1.98 -1.43
N LEU A 127 -5.71 2.41 -0.17
CA LEU A 127 -6.59 3.52 0.17
C LEU A 127 -5.84 4.80 -0.17
N ILE A 128 -6.39 5.65 -1.04
CA ILE A 128 -5.73 6.85 -1.55
C ILE A 128 -6.68 8.04 -1.56
N PRO A 129 -6.18 9.29 -1.57
CA PRO A 129 -7.01 10.46 -1.78
C PRO A 129 -7.74 10.39 -3.12
N PHE A 130 -9.06 10.55 -3.13
CA PHE A 130 -9.85 10.55 -4.36
C PHE A 130 -9.43 11.67 -5.34
N SER A 131 -8.87 12.75 -4.82
CA SER A 131 -8.33 13.87 -5.61
C SER A 131 -7.31 13.45 -6.68
N ILE A 132 -6.63 12.32 -6.51
CA ILE A 132 -5.69 11.76 -7.50
C ILE A 132 -6.36 11.58 -8.87
N PHE A 133 -7.65 11.24 -8.92
CA PHE A 133 -8.38 11.05 -10.17
C PHE A 133 -8.80 12.36 -10.84
N ARG A 134 -8.86 13.48 -10.11
CA ARG A 134 -9.33 14.78 -10.61
C ARG A 134 -8.24 15.86 -10.65
N ASN A 135 -7.22 15.75 -9.79
CA ASN A 135 -6.18 16.76 -9.65
C ASN A 135 -5.28 16.83 -10.90
N LEU A 136 -5.04 18.04 -11.38
CA LEU A 136 -4.14 18.26 -12.51
C LEU A 136 -2.72 17.76 -12.25
N TYR A 137 -2.24 17.91 -11.02
CA TYR A 137 -0.89 17.50 -10.61
C TYR A 137 -0.68 15.98 -10.59
N ALA A 138 -1.74 15.18 -10.50
CA ALA A 138 -1.67 13.72 -10.54
C ALA A 138 -1.64 13.15 -11.97
N ARG A 139 -1.49 13.97 -13.00
CA ARG A 139 -1.52 13.53 -14.40
C ARG A 139 -0.46 12.46 -14.70
N GLU A 140 0.77 12.66 -14.23
CA GLU A 140 1.87 11.70 -14.50
C GLU A 140 1.63 10.39 -13.72
N LEU A 141 1.14 10.46 -12.49
CA LEU A 141 0.72 9.27 -11.75
C LEU A 141 -0.40 8.51 -12.48
N ARG A 142 -1.45 9.20 -12.96
CA ARG A 142 -2.53 8.54 -13.70
C ARG A 142 -2.05 7.83 -14.96
N LYS A 143 -1.11 8.43 -15.70
CA LYS A 143 -0.48 7.76 -16.86
C LYS A 143 0.28 6.51 -16.44
N TYR A 144 0.95 6.56 -15.29
CA TYR A 144 1.73 5.45 -14.79
C TYR A 144 0.85 4.27 -14.36
N ILE A 145 -0.26 4.55 -13.67
CA ILE A 145 -1.13 3.49 -13.12
C ILE A 145 -2.16 2.95 -14.11
N VAL A 146 -2.54 3.70 -15.15
CA VAL A 146 -3.68 3.35 -16.03
C VAL A 146 -3.50 1.99 -16.69
N GLY A 147 -2.27 1.60 -17.02
CA GLY A 147 -1.99 0.33 -17.70
C GLY A 147 -2.26 -0.93 -16.86
N GLY A 148 -2.31 -0.81 -15.54
CA GLY A 148 -2.57 -1.94 -14.64
C GLY A 148 -3.72 -1.69 -13.68
N MET A 149 -4.38 -0.53 -13.75
CA MET A 149 -5.52 -0.22 -12.91
C MET A 149 -6.71 -1.12 -13.26
N THR A 150 -7.21 -1.86 -12.29
CA THR A 150 -8.31 -2.82 -12.48
C THR A 150 -9.62 -2.33 -11.90
N GLY A 151 -9.58 -1.38 -10.98
CA GLY A 151 -10.78 -0.80 -10.40
C GLY A 151 -10.50 0.37 -9.47
N VAL A 152 -11.57 1.10 -9.21
CA VAL A 152 -11.65 2.18 -8.22
C VAL A 152 -12.94 1.99 -7.45
N VAL A 153 -12.87 1.96 -6.12
CA VAL A 153 -14.04 2.02 -5.24
C VAL A 153 -14.04 3.39 -4.58
N ASP A 154 -15.00 4.22 -4.95
CA ASP A 154 -15.13 5.58 -4.42
C ASP A 154 -15.82 5.55 -3.06
N LEU A 155 -15.14 6.06 -2.05
CA LEU A 155 -15.63 6.19 -0.68
C LEU A 155 -15.82 7.65 -0.28
N SER A 156 -15.95 8.57 -1.25
CA SER A 156 -16.02 10.00 -0.97
C SER A 156 -17.30 10.39 -0.20
N GLY A 157 -18.35 9.55 -0.25
CA GLY A 157 -19.57 9.68 0.54
C GLY A 157 -19.45 9.15 1.99
N GLU A 158 -18.41 8.41 2.30
CA GLU A 158 -18.23 7.70 3.55
C GLU A 158 -17.35 8.44 4.55
N LYS A 159 -17.64 8.32 5.85
CA LYS A 159 -16.76 8.79 6.93
C LYS A 159 -15.73 7.71 7.30
N VAL A 160 -14.75 7.49 6.43
CA VAL A 160 -13.73 6.45 6.62
C VAL A 160 -12.86 6.75 7.86
N PHE A 161 -12.57 8.02 8.13
CA PHE A 161 -11.75 8.42 9.28
C PHE A 161 -12.55 9.28 10.25
N PRO A 162 -12.61 8.93 11.55
CA PRO A 162 -13.25 9.77 12.56
C PRO A 162 -12.60 11.16 12.64
N GLY A 163 -13.40 12.23 12.52
CA GLY A 163 -12.93 13.61 12.68
C GLY A 163 -12.12 14.19 11.51
N ILE A 164 -11.92 13.43 10.42
CA ILE A 164 -11.20 13.91 9.25
C ILE A 164 -12.14 13.90 8.05
N THR A 165 -12.28 15.03 7.37
CA THR A 165 -13.02 15.15 6.12
C THR A 165 -12.04 15.00 4.96
N CYS A 166 -11.81 13.77 4.53
CA CYS A 166 -10.97 13.46 3.37
C CYS A 166 -11.73 12.50 2.47
N SER A 167 -11.96 12.89 1.22
CA SER A 167 -12.51 11.99 0.21
C SER A 167 -11.43 11.00 -0.21
N VAL A 168 -11.72 9.71 -0.05
CA VAL A 168 -10.78 8.62 -0.35
C VAL A 168 -11.41 7.60 -1.29
N ALA A 169 -10.57 6.79 -1.90
CA ALA A 169 -10.99 5.66 -2.71
C ALA A 169 -10.01 4.48 -2.55
N PHE A 170 -10.48 3.27 -2.80
CA PHE A 170 -9.58 2.17 -3.05
C PHE A 170 -9.13 2.18 -4.50
N LEU A 171 -7.82 2.17 -4.71
CA LEU A 171 -7.18 1.89 -5.98
C LEU A 171 -6.85 0.40 -6.05
N LEU A 172 -7.42 -0.28 -7.04
CA LEU A 172 -7.13 -1.68 -7.35
C LEU A 172 -6.21 -1.74 -8.57
N TYR A 173 -5.09 -2.45 -8.45
CA TYR A 173 -4.07 -2.55 -9.49
C TYR A 173 -3.57 -3.99 -9.64
N GLU A 174 -3.30 -4.42 -10.89
CA GLU A 174 -2.69 -5.72 -11.21
C GLU A 174 -1.53 -5.51 -12.21
N LYS A 175 -0.31 -5.85 -11.81
CA LYS A 175 0.89 -5.61 -12.62
C LYS A 175 0.94 -6.52 -13.85
N GLY A 176 1.10 -5.90 -15.02
CA GLY A 176 1.23 -6.63 -16.30
C GLY A 176 -0.11 -7.03 -16.92
N LYS A 177 -1.23 -6.52 -16.43
CA LYS A 177 -2.55 -6.79 -16.98
C LYS A 177 -3.15 -5.52 -17.53
N TYR A 178 -3.10 -5.39 -18.86
CA TYR A 178 -3.81 -4.31 -19.54
C TYR A 178 -5.30 -4.64 -19.62
N ARG A 179 -6.15 -3.71 -19.17
CA ARG A 179 -7.60 -3.78 -19.30
C ARG A 179 -8.11 -2.58 -20.09
N HIS A 180 -9.09 -2.80 -20.94
CA HIS A 180 -9.82 -1.73 -21.64
C HIS A 180 -10.97 -1.17 -20.78
N GLU A 181 -11.39 -1.92 -19.76
CA GLU A 181 -12.46 -1.56 -18.84
C GLU A 181 -11.95 -1.61 -17.41
N ILE A 182 -12.33 -0.61 -16.62
CA ILE A 182 -11.98 -0.46 -15.21
C ILE A 182 -13.28 -0.56 -14.44
N LEU A 183 -13.31 -1.39 -13.39
CA LEU A 183 -14.43 -1.41 -12.46
C LEU A 183 -14.47 -0.07 -11.72
N TYR A 184 -15.61 0.63 -11.77
CA TYR A 184 -15.88 1.77 -10.92
C TYR A 184 -17.09 1.47 -10.06
N GLU A 185 -16.96 1.61 -8.76
CA GLU A 185 -18.01 1.41 -7.77
C GLU A 185 -18.07 2.65 -6.88
N GLU A 186 -19.26 3.19 -6.70
CA GLU A 186 -19.55 4.31 -5.79
C GLU A 186 -20.41 3.77 -4.64
N ASN A 187 -19.94 3.94 -3.41
CA ASN A 187 -20.67 3.57 -2.19
C ASN A 187 -21.43 4.75 -1.62
#